data_d504d9587ca91b31857399557811e7fe
#
_entry.id   d504d9587ca91b31857399557811e7fe
#
_cell.length_a   1.000
_cell.length_b   1.000
_cell.length_c   1.000
_cell.angle_alpha   90.00
_cell.angle_beta   90.00
_cell.angle_gamma   90.00
#
_symmetry.space_group_name_H-M   'P 1'
#
loop_
_entity.id
_entity.type
_entity.pdbx_description
1 polymer ?
#
loop_
_entity_poly.entity_id
_entity_poly.type
_entity_poly.pdbx_seq_one_letter_code
_entity_poly.pdbx_strand_id
1 'polypeptide(L)'
;SRFRYERQAGREKLEAITVASNTTGRAVFYAGVTVMLSLAGLALTNNPLFISLGLGVISVVLMAIVGSLTFLPAVLSVLGDNVNRLRVPLLGRANGNGGLWSAITKRVLARPAIFATVTAAALIALAVPVTSLDLAFPSGSRALHDAVDAKQAVRLLEEHFSGGLATPALVVVDAPDVTAPEVQASVARLVERVGQDSAFLGPFETVVNPAGDLLFVRVALAGDRETAESGVELLRDQVVPDAFAGSGAQAYVTGTTAVSMDFSDAMYKSLPYVFGFVLALAFLLLLVMFRSIVIPVKAIL
;
A
#
# COMPACT_ATOMS: atom_id res chain seq x y z
N SER A 1 -17.51 -23.82 -15.91
CA SER A 1 -18.92 -24.13 -15.67
C SER A 1 -19.77 -23.92 -16.94
N ARG A 2 -19.63 -22.77 -17.66
CA ARG A 2 -20.43 -22.48 -18.88
C ARG A 2 -20.24 -23.52 -19.99
N PHE A 3 -19.02 -23.91 -20.30
CA PHE A 3 -18.74 -24.96 -21.27
C PHE A 3 -19.48 -26.27 -20.96
N ARG A 4 -19.50 -26.72 -19.70
CA ARG A 4 -20.24 -27.92 -19.29
C ARG A 4 -21.75 -27.78 -19.49
N TYR A 5 -22.29 -26.61 -19.19
CA TYR A 5 -23.70 -26.32 -19.38
C TYR A 5 -24.11 -26.43 -20.86
N GLU A 6 -23.32 -25.82 -21.75
CA GLU A 6 -23.57 -25.84 -23.20
C GLU A 6 -23.42 -27.26 -23.78
N ARG A 7 -22.46 -28.05 -23.30
CA ARG A 7 -22.31 -29.47 -23.68
C ARG A 7 -23.48 -30.32 -23.21
N GLN A 8 -24.00 -30.08 -22.01
CA GLN A 8 -25.21 -30.76 -21.49
C GLN A 8 -26.49 -30.36 -22.23
N ALA A 9 -26.51 -29.16 -22.80
CA ALA A 9 -27.58 -28.68 -23.66
C ALA A 9 -27.53 -29.27 -25.09
N GLY A 10 -26.59 -30.18 -25.38
CA GLY A 10 -26.48 -30.89 -26.66
C GLY A 10 -25.67 -30.18 -27.74
N ARG A 11 -25.00 -29.05 -27.45
CA ARG A 11 -24.19 -28.33 -28.44
C ARG A 11 -22.91 -29.11 -28.77
N GLU A 12 -22.45 -28.96 -30.00
CA GLU A 12 -21.15 -29.51 -30.40
C GLU A 12 -19.98 -28.90 -29.62
N LYS A 13 -18.85 -29.61 -29.55
CA LYS A 13 -17.68 -29.24 -28.76
C LYS A 13 -17.17 -27.83 -29.11
N LEU A 14 -16.97 -27.54 -30.39
CA LEU A 14 -16.45 -26.25 -30.85
C LEU A 14 -17.45 -25.11 -30.59
N GLU A 15 -18.73 -25.37 -30.82
CA GLU A 15 -19.80 -24.41 -30.57
C GLU A 15 -19.89 -24.08 -29.06
N ALA A 16 -19.83 -25.10 -28.20
CA ALA A 16 -19.85 -24.92 -26.76
C ALA A 16 -18.63 -24.11 -26.24
N ILE A 17 -17.44 -24.31 -26.84
CA ILE A 17 -16.23 -23.51 -26.54
C ILE A 17 -16.43 -22.07 -26.98
N THR A 18 -16.93 -21.83 -28.19
CA THR A 18 -17.15 -20.49 -28.74
C THR A 18 -18.14 -19.70 -27.90
N VAL A 19 -19.28 -20.30 -27.53
CA VAL A 19 -20.28 -19.65 -26.66
C VAL A 19 -19.72 -19.38 -25.27
N ALA A 20 -18.99 -20.34 -24.68
CA ALA A 20 -18.35 -20.15 -23.38
C ALA A 20 -17.27 -19.05 -23.41
N SER A 21 -16.45 -19.01 -24.45
CA SER A 21 -15.40 -17.99 -24.63
C SER A 21 -16.00 -16.59 -24.86
N ASN A 22 -17.06 -16.48 -25.67
CA ASN A 22 -17.70 -15.21 -25.93
C ASN A 22 -18.41 -14.63 -24.70
N THR A 23 -18.99 -15.48 -23.83
CA THR A 23 -19.70 -15.02 -22.63
C THR A 23 -18.77 -14.81 -21.45
N THR A 24 -18.03 -15.86 -21.09
CA THR A 24 -17.11 -15.82 -19.93
C THR A 24 -15.87 -15.00 -20.23
N GLY A 25 -15.35 -15.06 -21.45
CA GLY A 25 -14.17 -14.30 -21.88
C GLY A 25 -14.42 -12.78 -21.81
N ARG A 26 -15.59 -12.32 -22.25
CA ARG A 26 -15.96 -10.90 -22.10
C ARG A 26 -16.01 -10.47 -20.63
N ALA A 27 -16.57 -11.30 -19.75
CA ALA A 27 -16.61 -11.01 -18.33
C ALA A 27 -15.20 -10.93 -17.72
N VAL A 28 -14.31 -11.86 -18.07
CA VAL A 28 -12.90 -11.87 -17.63
C VAL A 28 -12.16 -10.63 -18.16
N PHE A 29 -12.37 -10.27 -19.43
CA PHE A 29 -11.76 -9.09 -20.02
C PHE A 29 -12.17 -7.81 -19.28
N TYR A 30 -13.47 -7.58 -19.11
CA TYR A 30 -13.95 -6.39 -18.40
C TYR A 30 -13.49 -6.36 -16.95
N ALA A 31 -13.54 -7.49 -16.24
CA ALA A 31 -13.05 -7.56 -14.87
C ALA A 31 -11.54 -7.25 -14.79
N GLY A 32 -10.74 -7.81 -15.68
CA GLY A 32 -9.31 -7.56 -15.70
C GLY A 32 -8.96 -6.13 -16.08
N VAL A 33 -9.65 -5.54 -17.07
CA VAL A 33 -9.49 -4.11 -17.42
C VAL A 33 -9.84 -3.22 -16.23
N THR A 34 -10.93 -3.54 -15.51
CA THR A 34 -11.32 -2.79 -14.30
C THR A 34 -10.20 -2.82 -13.26
N VAL A 35 -9.61 -4.00 -13.01
CA VAL A 35 -8.49 -4.14 -12.06
C VAL A 35 -7.27 -3.36 -12.51
N MET A 36 -6.88 -3.45 -13.79
CA MET A 36 -5.73 -2.70 -14.33
C MET A 36 -5.93 -1.19 -14.20
N LEU A 37 -7.12 -0.69 -14.54
CA LEU A 37 -7.44 0.73 -14.41
C LEU A 37 -7.47 1.19 -12.95
N SER A 38 -7.98 0.37 -12.03
CA SER A 38 -7.95 0.67 -10.59
C SER A 38 -6.52 0.75 -10.06
N LEU A 39 -5.66 -0.17 -10.48
CA LEU A 39 -4.23 -0.17 -10.11
C LEU A 39 -3.46 1.00 -10.73
N ALA A 40 -3.87 1.50 -11.89
CA ALA A 40 -3.30 2.71 -12.46
C ALA A 40 -3.50 3.94 -11.54
N GLY A 41 -4.50 3.91 -10.65
CA GLY A 41 -4.69 4.91 -9.60
C GLY A 41 -3.51 5.03 -8.63
N LEU A 42 -2.66 3.99 -8.49
CA LEU A 42 -1.44 4.07 -7.70
C LEU A 42 -0.43 5.08 -8.26
N ALA A 43 -0.51 5.42 -9.55
CA ALA A 43 0.31 6.48 -10.12
C ALA A 43 0.00 7.87 -9.53
N LEU A 44 -1.20 8.06 -8.98
CA LEU A 44 -1.59 9.31 -8.32
C LEU A 44 -0.86 9.55 -6.99
N THR A 45 -0.25 8.51 -6.42
CA THR A 45 0.57 8.65 -5.21
C THR A 45 1.87 9.40 -5.45
N ASN A 46 2.28 9.54 -6.72
CA ASN A 46 3.57 10.11 -7.13
C ASN A 46 4.79 9.47 -6.45
N ASN A 47 4.65 8.24 -5.95
CA ASN A 47 5.70 7.50 -5.28
C ASN A 47 6.20 6.35 -6.18
N PRO A 48 7.51 6.32 -6.52
CA PRO A 48 8.08 5.31 -7.42
C PRO A 48 7.84 3.86 -6.98
N LEU A 49 7.79 3.59 -5.67
CA LEU A 49 7.52 2.26 -5.12
C LEU A 49 6.12 1.78 -5.54
N PHE A 50 5.09 2.61 -5.33
CA PHE A 50 3.70 2.24 -5.66
C PHE A 50 3.47 2.20 -7.16
N ILE A 51 4.12 3.08 -7.93
CA ILE A 51 4.08 3.04 -9.40
C ILE A 51 4.67 1.71 -9.90
N SER A 52 5.82 1.30 -9.38
CA SER A 52 6.47 0.05 -9.75
C SER A 52 5.64 -1.18 -9.39
N LEU A 53 5.06 -1.20 -8.18
CA LEU A 53 4.15 -2.27 -7.76
C LEU A 53 2.90 -2.31 -8.64
N GLY A 54 2.30 -1.15 -8.92
CA GLY A 54 1.13 -1.04 -9.80
C GLY A 54 1.41 -1.58 -11.20
N LEU A 55 2.52 -1.18 -11.82
CA LEU A 55 2.94 -1.65 -13.14
C LEU A 55 3.22 -3.16 -13.14
N GLY A 56 3.86 -3.68 -12.09
CA GLY A 56 4.10 -5.12 -11.94
C GLY A 56 2.81 -5.92 -11.91
N VAL A 57 1.85 -5.51 -11.06
CA VAL A 57 0.55 -6.21 -10.96
C VAL A 57 -0.29 -6.03 -12.23
N ILE A 58 -0.30 -4.85 -12.86
CA ILE A 58 -0.97 -4.62 -14.14
C ILE A 58 -0.44 -5.59 -15.21
N SER A 59 0.87 -5.79 -15.27
CA SER A 59 1.50 -6.72 -16.21
C SER A 59 1.05 -8.16 -15.97
N VAL A 60 0.99 -8.59 -14.71
CA VAL A 60 0.49 -9.93 -14.33
C VAL A 60 -0.99 -10.10 -14.71
N VAL A 61 -1.84 -9.10 -14.43
CA VAL A 61 -3.26 -9.13 -14.79
C VAL A 61 -3.44 -9.17 -16.30
N LEU A 62 -2.65 -8.40 -17.06
CA LEU A 62 -2.66 -8.44 -18.52
C LEU A 62 -2.34 -9.85 -19.05
N MET A 63 -1.28 -10.46 -18.54
CA MET A 63 -0.91 -11.83 -18.91
C MET A 63 -1.97 -12.85 -18.51
N ALA A 64 -2.62 -12.66 -17.37
CA ALA A 64 -3.74 -13.51 -16.93
C ALA A 64 -4.95 -13.39 -17.87
N ILE A 65 -5.28 -12.18 -18.34
CA ILE A 65 -6.34 -11.98 -19.35
C ILE A 65 -5.98 -12.70 -20.65
N VAL A 66 -4.77 -12.46 -21.18
CA VAL A 66 -4.29 -13.10 -22.40
C VAL A 66 -4.34 -14.63 -22.27
N GLY A 67 -3.80 -15.16 -21.16
CA GLY A 67 -3.82 -16.60 -20.87
C GLY A 67 -5.24 -17.16 -20.75
N SER A 68 -6.14 -16.44 -20.08
CA SER A 68 -7.53 -16.87 -19.94
C SER A 68 -8.29 -16.87 -21.27
N LEU A 69 -8.03 -15.92 -22.15
CA LEU A 69 -8.72 -15.79 -23.45
C LEU A 69 -8.14 -16.71 -24.54
N THR A 70 -6.86 -17.09 -24.41
CA THR A 70 -6.18 -17.93 -25.41
C THR A 70 -5.95 -19.34 -24.93
N PHE A 71 -5.25 -19.51 -23.81
CA PHE A 71 -4.87 -20.83 -23.28
C PHE A 71 -6.06 -21.65 -22.82
N LEU A 72 -7.03 -21.03 -22.12
CA LEU A 72 -8.18 -21.76 -21.60
C LEU A 72 -9.06 -22.38 -22.70
N PRO A 73 -9.45 -21.69 -23.78
CA PRO A 73 -10.15 -22.28 -24.92
C PRO A 73 -9.32 -23.37 -25.61
N ALA A 74 -8.00 -23.18 -25.77
CA ALA A 74 -7.12 -24.17 -26.34
C ALA A 74 -7.09 -25.47 -25.50
N VAL A 75 -6.95 -25.35 -24.19
CA VAL A 75 -7.00 -26.51 -23.28
C VAL A 75 -8.36 -27.20 -23.32
N LEU A 76 -9.47 -26.46 -23.36
CA LEU A 76 -10.80 -27.03 -23.50
C LEU A 76 -11.01 -27.73 -24.85
N SER A 77 -10.38 -27.22 -25.92
CA SER A 77 -10.38 -27.85 -27.22
C SER A 77 -9.66 -29.20 -27.23
N VAL A 78 -8.56 -29.31 -26.49
CA VAL A 78 -7.81 -30.58 -26.37
C VAL A 78 -8.52 -31.57 -25.44
N LEU A 79 -8.88 -31.14 -24.24
CA LEU A 79 -9.49 -32.03 -23.22
C LEU A 79 -10.92 -32.44 -23.57
N GLY A 80 -11.70 -31.56 -24.20
CA GLY A 80 -13.11 -31.84 -24.55
C GLY A 80 -13.93 -32.39 -23.38
N ASP A 81 -14.62 -33.51 -23.60
CA ASP A 81 -15.47 -34.13 -22.58
C ASP A 81 -14.69 -34.79 -21.43
N ASN A 82 -13.37 -35.01 -21.59
CA ASN A 82 -12.52 -35.53 -20.53
C ASN A 82 -12.38 -34.57 -19.33
N VAL A 83 -12.73 -33.28 -19.47
CA VAL A 83 -12.84 -32.32 -18.36
C VAL A 83 -13.77 -32.83 -17.25
N ASN A 84 -14.69 -33.73 -17.56
CA ASN A 84 -15.62 -34.31 -16.59
C ASN A 84 -15.10 -35.58 -15.89
N ARG A 85 -13.95 -36.13 -16.30
CA ARG A 85 -13.43 -37.42 -15.82
C ARG A 85 -12.90 -37.36 -14.39
N LEU A 86 -12.41 -36.19 -13.95
CA LEU A 86 -11.94 -35.92 -12.59
C LEU A 86 -13.04 -35.23 -11.75
N ARG A 87 -14.20 -35.86 -11.59
CA ARG A 87 -15.23 -35.38 -10.68
C ARG A 87 -14.82 -35.68 -9.24
N VAL A 88 -14.72 -34.63 -8.41
CA VAL A 88 -14.65 -34.78 -6.96
C VAL A 88 -16.07 -35.05 -6.43
N PRO A 89 -16.38 -36.26 -5.96
CA PRO A 89 -17.76 -36.64 -5.66
C PRO A 89 -18.41 -35.82 -4.53
N LEU A 90 -17.61 -35.26 -3.63
CA LEU A 90 -18.10 -34.47 -2.48
C LEU A 90 -18.56 -33.05 -2.85
N LEU A 91 -18.03 -32.44 -3.91
CA LEU A 91 -18.35 -31.06 -4.34
C LEU A 91 -19.33 -30.99 -5.51
N GLY A 92 -19.68 -32.15 -6.11
CA GLY A 92 -20.46 -32.24 -7.35
C GLY A 92 -21.97 -32.42 -7.19
N ARG A 93 -22.51 -32.54 -5.99
CA ARG A 93 -23.95 -32.72 -5.74
C ARG A 93 -24.70 -31.42 -5.48
N ALA A 94 -24.43 -30.37 -6.24
CA ALA A 94 -25.36 -29.24 -6.32
C ALA A 94 -26.42 -29.56 -7.39
N ASN A 95 -27.27 -30.55 -7.14
CA ASN A 95 -28.53 -30.70 -7.85
C ASN A 95 -29.44 -29.51 -7.47
N GLY A 96 -29.96 -28.84 -8.47
CA GLY A 96 -30.53 -27.50 -8.47
C GLY A 96 -31.68 -27.16 -7.54
N ASN A 97 -32.01 -27.90 -6.48
CA ASN A 97 -33.15 -27.57 -5.62
C ASN A 97 -32.97 -27.81 -4.11
N GLY A 98 -31.76 -27.86 -3.58
CA GLY A 98 -31.63 -28.08 -2.14
C GLY A 98 -30.20 -27.87 -1.57
N GLY A 99 -29.27 -27.25 -2.31
CA GLY A 99 -27.90 -27.04 -1.86
C GLY A 99 -27.80 -26.02 -0.73
N LEU A 100 -26.65 -26.03 -0.03
CA LEU A 100 -26.29 -25.13 1.06
C LEU A 100 -26.56 -23.65 0.70
N TRP A 101 -26.29 -23.25 -0.54
CA TRP A 101 -26.60 -21.91 -1.05
C TRP A 101 -28.08 -21.57 -1.06
N SER A 102 -28.96 -22.51 -1.45
CA SER A 102 -30.42 -22.31 -1.44
C SER A 102 -30.92 -22.13 0.00
N ALA A 103 -30.39 -22.91 0.95
CA ALA A 103 -30.74 -22.76 2.36
C ALA A 103 -30.30 -21.41 2.94
N ILE A 104 -29.07 -20.96 2.62
CA ILE A 104 -28.56 -19.64 3.03
C ILE A 104 -29.45 -18.55 2.44
N THR A 105 -29.69 -18.57 1.12
CA THR A 105 -30.50 -17.56 0.44
C THR A 105 -31.92 -17.47 1.02
N LYS A 106 -32.58 -18.60 1.25
CA LYS A 106 -33.91 -18.63 1.88
C LYS A 106 -33.88 -18.02 3.29
N ARG A 107 -32.84 -18.29 4.07
CA ARG A 107 -32.71 -17.76 5.44
C ARG A 107 -32.44 -16.26 5.45
N VAL A 108 -31.60 -15.77 4.54
CA VAL A 108 -31.34 -14.34 4.36
C VAL A 108 -32.61 -13.61 3.92
N LEU A 109 -33.32 -14.15 2.92
CA LEU A 109 -34.54 -13.54 2.41
C LEU A 109 -35.73 -13.60 3.42
N ALA A 110 -35.72 -14.58 4.33
CA ALA A 110 -36.76 -14.67 5.37
C ALA A 110 -36.62 -13.58 6.46
N ARG A 111 -35.40 -13.09 6.72
CA ARG A 111 -35.10 -12.05 7.74
C ARG A 111 -34.06 -11.06 7.25
N PRO A 112 -34.32 -10.28 6.19
CA PRO A 112 -33.31 -9.46 5.53
C PRO A 112 -32.76 -8.37 6.45
N ALA A 113 -33.57 -7.75 7.30
CA ALA A 113 -33.11 -6.71 8.22
C ALA A 113 -32.09 -7.23 9.24
N ILE A 114 -32.31 -8.44 9.80
CA ILE A 114 -31.38 -9.04 10.76
C ILE A 114 -30.03 -9.31 10.08
N PHE A 115 -30.04 -9.94 8.90
CA PHE A 115 -28.82 -10.24 8.18
C PHE A 115 -28.09 -8.98 7.73
N ALA A 116 -28.81 -7.95 7.26
CA ALA A 116 -28.23 -6.66 6.92
C ALA A 116 -27.54 -6.00 8.12
N THR A 117 -28.22 -5.95 9.28
CA THR A 117 -27.66 -5.35 10.51
C THR A 117 -26.45 -6.13 11.02
N VAL A 118 -26.53 -7.47 11.08
CA VAL A 118 -25.40 -8.30 11.53
C VAL A 118 -24.20 -8.16 10.58
N THR A 119 -24.43 -8.16 9.27
CA THR A 119 -23.37 -7.98 8.29
C THR A 119 -22.75 -6.57 8.38
N ALA A 120 -23.59 -5.53 8.51
CA ALA A 120 -23.10 -4.17 8.69
C ALA A 120 -22.29 -4.02 9.98
N ALA A 121 -22.78 -4.57 11.10
CA ALA A 121 -22.05 -4.56 12.37
C ALA A 121 -20.70 -5.31 12.26
N ALA A 122 -20.68 -6.46 11.60
CA ALA A 122 -19.45 -7.22 11.36
C ALA A 122 -18.46 -6.44 10.48
N LEU A 123 -18.92 -5.78 9.42
CA LEU A 123 -18.07 -4.93 8.56
C LEU A 123 -17.53 -3.72 9.32
N ILE A 124 -18.36 -3.06 10.12
CA ILE A 124 -17.91 -1.94 10.97
C ILE A 124 -16.87 -2.43 11.98
N ALA A 125 -17.11 -3.56 12.64
CA ALA A 125 -16.14 -4.14 13.57
C ALA A 125 -14.80 -4.47 12.90
N LEU A 126 -14.83 -4.96 11.66
CA LEU A 126 -13.61 -5.20 10.86
C LEU A 126 -12.95 -3.90 10.39
N ALA A 127 -13.69 -2.80 10.28
CA ALA A 127 -13.15 -1.51 9.91
C ALA A 127 -12.50 -0.75 11.09
N VAL A 128 -12.87 -1.07 12.34
CA VAL A 128 -12.30 -0.41 13.54
C VAL A 128 -10.77 -0.42 13.56
N PRO A 129 -10.06 -1.52 13.27
CA PRO A 129 -8.59 -1.53 13.25
C PRO A 129 -7.96 -0.55 12.26
N VAL A 130 -8.71 -0.09 11.23
CA VAL A 130 -8.20 0.88 10.26
C VAL A 130 -7.91 2.24 10.91
N THR A 131 -8.64 2.59 11.98
CA THR A 131 -8.44 3.86 12.70
C THR A 131 -7.13 3.90 13.48
N SER A 132 -6.55 2.74 13.77
CA SER A 132 -5.25 2.58 14.46
C SER A 132 -4.15 2.06 13.53
N LEU A 133 -4.38 2.10 12.21
CA LEU A 133 -3.41 1.64 11.23
C LEU A 133 -2.26 2.64 11.12
N ASP A 134 -1.08 2.22 11.51
CA ASP A 134 0.16 2.98 11.33
C ASP A 134 0.73 2.68 9.93
N LEU A 135 0.63 3.66 9.02
CA LEU A 135 1.13 3.57 7.64
C LEU A 135 2.61 3.90 7.51
N ALA A 136 3.32 4.04 8.63
CA ALA A 136 4.73 4.33 8.60
C ALA A 136 5.54 3.20 7.98
N PHE A 137 6.62 3.58 7.32
CA PHE A 137 7.58 2.61 6.81
C PHE A 137 8.21 1.86 8.01
N PRO A 138 8.15 0.52 8.03
CA PRO A 138 8.73 -0.24 9.13
C PRO A 138 10.24 0.01 9.18
N SER A 139 10.72 0.56 10.29
CA SER A 139 12.14 0.86 10.53
C SER A 139 12.62 0.17 11.79
N GLY A 140 13.94 0.08 11.95
CA GLY A 140 14.58 -0.55 13.11
C GLY A 140 14.26 -2.03 13.23
N SER A 141 14.11 -2.51 14.47
CA SER A 141 13.85 -3.93 14.78
C SER A 141 12.53 -4.45 14.21
N ARG A 142 11.54 -3.59 13.98
CA ARG A 142 10.22 -3.96 13.44
C ARG A 142 10.25 -4.35 11.97
N ALA A 143 11.23 -3.88 11.19
CA ALA A 143 11.38 -4.23 9.77
C ALA A 143 11.86 -5.67 9.55
N LEU A 144 12.39 -6.31 10.58
CA LEU A 144 13.09 -7.58 10.47
C LEU A 144 12.29 -8.72 11.15
N HIS A 145 12.37 -9.92 10.55
CA HIS A 145 11.80 -11.13 11.12
C HIS A 145 12.57 -11.57 12.37
N ASP A 146 11.88 -12.17 13.37
CA ASP A 146 12.47 -12.54 14.67
C ASP A 146 13.67 -13.49 14.57
N ALA A 147 13.75 -14.30 13.53
CA ALA A 147 14.82 -15.29 13.31
C ALA A 147 16.11 -14.71 12.70
N VAL A 148 16.17 -13.40 12.46
CA VAL A 148 17.35 -12.77 11.81
C VAL A 148 18.25 -12.16 12.86
N ASP A 149 19.55 -12.52 12.85
CA ASP A 149 20.57 -12.01 13.79
C ASP A 149 20.63 -10.47 13.83
N ALA A 150 20.42 -9.83 12.69
CA ALA A 150 20.36 -8.37 12.60
C ALA A 150 19.25 -7.78 13.48
N LYS A 151 18.10 -8.47 13.67
CA LYS A 151 17.05 -8.01 14.58
C LYS A 151 17.51 -8.02 16.03
N GLN A 152 18.22 -9.06 16.43
CA GLN A 152 18.76 -9.15 17.79
C GLN A 152 19.78 -8.04 18.05
N ALA A 153 20.65 -7.76 17.08
CA ALA A 153 21.63 -6.67 17.18
C ALA A 153 20.94 -5.30 17.29
N VAL A 154 19.94 -5.01 16.45
CA VAL A 154 19.18 -3.74 16.51
C VAL A 154 18.43 -3.63 17.84
N ARG A 155 17.82 -4.72 18.32
CA ARG A 155 17.13 -4.75 19.61
C ARG A 155 18.07 -4.48 20.78
N LEU A 156 19.26 -5.08 20.79
CA LEU A 156 20.26 -4.80 21.80
C LEU A 156 20.73 -3.32 21.76
N LEU A 157 20.86 -2.75 20.58
CA LEU A 157 21.14 -1.31 20.44
C LEU A 157 19.99 -0.46 20.99
N GLU A 158 18.75 -0.79 20.65
CA GLU A 158 17.57 -0.08 21.16
C GLU A 158 17.41 -0.20 22.68
N GLU A 159 17.73 -1.35 23.27
CA GLU A 159 17.59 -1.62 24.71
C GLU A 159 18.71 -0.99 25.54
N HIS A 160 19.95 -0.94 25.02
CA HIS A 160 21.12 -0.57 25.82
C HIS A 160 21.73 0.79 25.46
N PHE A 161 21.45 1.32 24.25
CA PHE A 161 22.07 2.54 23.73
C PHE A 161 21.05 3.64 23.36
N SER A 162 19.80 3.55 23.82
CA SER A 162 18.67 4.34 23.30
C SER A 162 18.49 4.24 21.77
N GLY A 163 17.28 4.00 21.29
CA GLY A 163 16.99 3.73 19.87
C GLY A 163 17.45 4.80 18.89
N GLY A 164 17.60 6.03 19.34
CA GLY A 164 18.03 7.16 18.53
C GLY A 164 19.47 7.14 18.05
N LEU A 165 20.36 6.37 18.74
CA LEU A 165 21.72 6.18 18.27
C LEU A 165 21.81 5.25 17.06
N ALA A 166 20.89 4.31 16.96
CA ALA A 166 20.82 3.39 15.82
C ALA A 166 20.24 4.07 14.56
N THR A 167 19.37 5.07 14.74
CA THR A 167 18.67 5.76 13.65
C THR A 167 18.65 7.28 13.86
N PRO A 168 19.82 7.96 13.83
CA PRO A 168 19.91 9.38 14.08
C PRO A 168 19.21 10.21 12.99
N ALA A 169 18.75 11.40 13.37
CA ALA A 169 18.45 12.44 12.41
C ALA A 169 19.76 13.04 11.88
N LEU A 170 19.74 13.47 10.64
CA LEU A 170 20.85 14.16 9.99
C LEU A 170 20.39 15.56 9.58
N VAL A 171 21.06 16.57 10.06
CA VAL A 171 20.87 17.94 9.56
C VAL A 171 21.93 18.18 8.49
N VAL A 172 21.50 18.21 7.23
CA VAL A 172 22.36 18.42 6.07
C VAL A 172 22.36 19.90 5.71
N VAL A 173 23.53 20.50 5.64
CA VAL A 173 23.75 21.91 5.33
C VAL A 173 24.40 22.02 3.97
N ASP A 174 23.77 22.76 3.08
CA ASP A 174 24.22 23.07 1.72
C ASP A 174 24.61 24.54 1.63
N ALA A 175 25.83 24.83 1.28
CA ALA A 175 26.36 26.19 1.10
C ALA A 175 27.55 26.17 0.13
N PRO A 176 27.83 27.28 -0.58
CA PRO A 176 29.00 27.38 -1.45
C PRO A 176 30.33 27.09 -0.75
N ASP A 177 30.40 27.37 0.55
CA ASP A 177 31.52 27.04 1.44
C ASP A 177 30.98 26.81 2.86
N VAL A 178 30.90 25.54 3.27
CA VAL A 178 30.44 25.19 4.62
C VAL A 178 31.47 25.49 5.70
N THR A 179 32.72 25.82 5.32
CA THR A 179 33.77 26.22 6.26
C THR A 179 33.75 27.72 6.56
N ALA A 180 32.93 28.49 5.85
CA ALA A 180 32.75 29.92 6.09
C ALA A 180 32.34 30.22 7.54
N PRO A 181 32.90 31.27 8.17
CA PRO A 181 32.61 31.58 9.58
C PRO A 181 31.14 31.73 9.93
N GLU A 182 30.35 32.26 9.01
CA GLU A 182 28.89 32.46 9.19
C GLU A 182 28.15 31.11 9.24
N VAL A 183 28.50 30.15 8.39
CA VAL A 183 27.93 28.81 8.35
C VAL A 183 28.35 28.04 9.60
N GLN A 184 29.64 28.10 9.96
CA GLN A 184 30.19 27.44 11.16
C GLN A 184 29.54 27.99 12.44
N ALA A 185 29.28 29.30 12.51
CA ALA A 185 28.56 29.92 13.63
C ALA A 185 27.09 29.39 13.71
N SER A 186 26.47 29.16 12.57
CA SER A 186 25.12 28.58 12.52
C SER A 186 25.08 27.10 12.98
N VAL A 187 26.10 26.32 12.55
CA VAL A 187 26.30 24.95 13.02
C VAL A 187 26.56 24.92 14.54
N ALA A 188 27.37 25.83 15.05
CA ALA A 188 27.60 25.95 16.50
C ALA A 188 26.30 26.25 17.28
N ARG A 189 25.48 27.19 16.79
CA ARG A 189 24.15 27.48 17.38
C ARG A 189 23.23 26.27 17.34
N LEU A 190 23.22 25.53 16.23
CA LEU A 190 22.46 24.29 16.11
C LEU A 190 22.88 23.29 17.19
N VAL A 191 24.20 23.00 17.29
CA VAL A 191 24.76 22.05 18.26
C VAL A 191 24.50 22.48 19.68
N GLU A 192 24.63 23.76 20.00
CA GLU A 192 24.29 24.31 21.32
C GLU A 192 22.81 24.11 21.64
N ARG A 193 21.93 24.43 20.71
CA ARG A 193 20.47 24.32 20.89
C ARG A 193 20.01 22.88 21.10
N VAL A 194 20.48 21.93 20.27
CA VAL A 194 20.16 20.52 20.44
C VAL A 194 20.79 19.94 21.70
N GLY A 195 21.93 20.45 22.14
CA GLY A 195 22.58 20.00 23.38
C GLY A 195 21.87 20.45 24.65
N GLN A 196 20.99 21.45 24.59
CA GLN A 196 20.20 21.94 25.72
C GLN A 196 18.84 21.26 25.85
N ASP A 197 18.41 20.49 24.84
CA ASP A 197 17.09 19.88 24.79
C ASP A 197 17.19 18.36 25.00
N SER A 198 16.40 17.85 25.92
CA SER A 198 16.37 16.43 26.28
C SER A 198 15.80 15.52 25.18
N ALA A 199 15.22 16.06 24.13
CA ALA A 199 14.78 15.31 22.95
C ALA A 199 15.95 14.81 22.10
N PHE A 200 17.17 15.33 22.34
CA PHE A 200 18.35 15.00 21.56
C PHE A 200 19.46 14.43 22.45
N LEU A 201 20.24 13.51 21.89
CA LEU A 201 21.33 12.84 22.58
C LEU A 201 22.64 13.08 21.84
N GLY A 202 23.67 13.50 22.58
CA GLY A 202 25.03 13.60 22.06
C GLY A 202 25.76 12.25 22.05
N PRO A 203 26.94 12.20 21.41
CA PRO A 203 27.67 13.29 20.83
C PRO A 203 27.12 13.72 19.47
N PHE A 204 27.22 15.05 19.18
CA PHE A 204 26.82 15.62 17.89
C PHE A 204 28.04 15.63 16.96
N GLU A 205 28.07 14.70 16.03
CA GLU A 205 29.18 14.54 15.10
C GLU A 205 28.92 15.39 13.85
N THR A 206 29.91 16.19 13.47
CA THR A 206 29.87 17.02 12.27
C THR A 206 30.83 16.46 11.23
N VAL A 207 30.37 16.24 10.01
CA VAL A 207 31.17 15.72 8.91
C VAL A 207 31.03 16.64 7.71
N VAL A 208 32.16 17.07 7.16
CA VAL A 208 32.22 17.89 5.95
C VAL A 208 32.63 17.02 4.77
N ASN A 209 32.00 17.21 3.61
CA ASN A 209 32.42 16.51 2.41
C ASN A 209 33.75 17.03 1.83
N PRO A 210 34.43 16.26 0.96
CA PRO A 210 35.71 16.67 0.40
C PRO A 210 35.68 17.95 -0.45
N ALA A 211 34.53 18.31 -1.01
CA ALA A 211 34.34 19.50 -1.83
C ALA A 211 34.17 20.77 -0.99
N GLY A 212 33.79 20.64 0.29
CA GLY A 212 33.58 21.77 1.19
C GLY A 212 32.27 22.51 0.98
N ASP A 213 31.34 21.94 0.21
CA ASP A 213 30.03 22.52 -0.10
C ASP A 213 28.85 21.86 0.66
N LEU A 214 29.09 20.70 1.28
CA LEU A 214 28.13 20.00 2.10
C LEU A 214 28.70 19.65 3.48
N LEU A 215 27.84 19.79 4.48
CA LEU A 215 28.11 19.37 5.85
C LEU A 215 26.89 18.67 6.41
N PHE A 216 27.06 17.62 7.21
CA PHE A 216 25.95 17.12 8.00
C PHE A 216 26.31 17.03 9.49
N VAL A 217 25.30 17.29 10.31
CA VAL A 217 25.34 17.10 11.77
C VAL A 217 24.48 15.91 12.10
N ARG A 218 25.08 14.93 12.82
CA ARG A 218 24.38 13.78 13.33
C ARG A 218 23.75 14.11 14.67
N VAL A 219 22.41 13.95 14.77
CA VAL A 219 21.64 14.25 15.97
C VAL A 219 20.88 12.97 16.36
N ALA A 220 21.30 12.30 17.42
CA ALA A 220 20.55 11.16 17.94
C ALA A 220 19.27 11.66 18.62
N LEU A 221 18.15 10.99 18.34
CA LEU A 221 16.84 11.31 18.90
C LEU A 221 16.62 10.52 20.19
N ALA A 222 16.08 11.15 21.23
CA ALA A 222 15.79 10.47 22.50
C ALA A 222 14.48 9.70 22.42
N GLY A 223 14.32 8.71 23.30
CA GLY A 223 13.07 8.04 23.57
C GLY A 223 12.61 7.03 22.51
N ASP A 224 11.31 6.83 22.48
CA ASP A 224 10.63 5.96 21.55
C ASP A 224 10.34 6.67 20.21
N ARG A 225 9.58 6.01 19.34
CA ARG A 225 9.24 6.54 18.02
C ARG A 225 8.48 7.87 18.08
N GLU A 226 7.48 7.98 18.94
CA GLU A 226 6.64 9.18 19.04
C GLU A 226 7.47 10.40 19.50
N THR A 227 8.35 10.16 20.45
CA THR A 227 9.32 11.17 20.92
C THR A 227 10.31 11.53 19.81
N ALA A 228 10.78 10.55 19.04
CA ALA A 228 11.70 10.77 17.92
C ALA A 228 11.03 11.56 16.77
N GLU A 229 9.77 11.29 16.45
CA GLU A 229 9.00 12.05 15.46
C GLU A 229 8.83 13.51 15.93
N SER A 230 8.46 13.74 17.18
CA SER A 230 8.40 15.08 17.77
C SER A 230 9.74 15.80 17.75
N GLY A 231 10.85 15.09 17.98
CA GLY A 231 12.20 15.62 17.86
C GLY A 231 12.55 16.07 16.43
N VAL A 232 12.13 15.29 15.41
CA VAL A 232 12.32 15.69 14.00
C VAL A 232 11.48 16.92 13.67
N GLU A 233 10.23 17.01 14.14
CA GLU A 233 9.39 18.20 13.97
C GLU A 233 10.03 19.43 14.62
N LEU A 234 10.53 19.31 15.85
CA LEU A 234 11.23 20.37 16.55
C LEU A 234 12.48 20.85 15.77
N LEU A 235 13.25 19.90 15.20
CA LEU A 235 14.40 20.24 14.34
C LEU A 235 13.96 21.01 13.11
N ARG A 236 12.90 20.58 12.42
CA ARG A 236 12.44 21.17 11.15
C ARG A 236 11.80 22.53 11.33
N ASP A 237 10.97 22.67 12.37
CA ASP A 237 10.08 23.83 12.50
C ASP A 237 10.68 24.97 13.34
N GLN A 238 11.64 24.64 14.21
CA GLN A 238 12.21 25.62 15.14
C GLN A 238 13.74 25.67 15.10
N VAL A 239 14.40 24.55 15.43
CA VAL A 239 15.84 24.58 15.71
C VAL A 239 16.67 24.92 14.47
N VAL A 240 16.38 24.29 13.34
CA VAL A 240 17.14 24.53 12.09
C VAL A 240 16.83 25.89 11.49
N PRO A 241 15.56 26.35 11.37
CA PRO A 241 15.28 27.70 10.89
C PRO A 241 15.92 28.80 11.75
N ASP A 242 15.87 28.67 13.08
CA ASP A 242 16.47 29.63 14.00
C ASP A 242 17.99 29.65 13.92
N ALA A 243 18.61 28.49 13.86
CA ALA A 243 20.07 28.37 13.82
C ALA A 243 20.68 28.92 12.51
N PHE A 244 20.01 28.74 11.39
CA PHE A 244 20.51 29.13 10.08
C PHE A 244 19.91 30.44 9.55
N ALA A 245 19.12 31.16 10.35
CA ALA A 245 18.61 32.46 9.97
C ALA A 245 19.75 33.43 9.62
N GLY A 246 19.72 33.96 8.38
CA GLY A 246 20.69 34.92 7.89
C GLY A 246 22.05 34.38 7.49
N SER A 247 22.28 33.07 7.51
CA SER A 247 23.57 32.45 7.14
C SER A 247 23.80 32.30 5.64
N GLY A 248 22.75 32.44 4.82
CA GLY A 248 22.79 32.15 3.38
C GLY A 248 22.89 30.66 3.04
N ALA A 249 23.05 29.78 4.03
CA ALA A 249 23.07 28.31 3.83
C ALA A 249 21.65 27.75 3.87
N GLN A 250 21.44 26.66 3.13
CA GLN A 250 20.21 25.86 3.20
C GLN A 250 20.45 24.65 4.09
N ALA A 251 19.54 24.38 5.02
CA ALA A 251 19.65 23.26 5.92
C ALA A 251 18.40 22.40 5.88
N TYR A 252 18.59 21.08 5.79
CA TYR A 252 17.55 20.08 5.63
C TYR A 252 17.66 19.01 6.70
N VAL A 253 16.52 18.56 7.24
CA VAL A 253 16.49 17.48 8.22
C VAL A 253 16.07 16.19 7.52
N THR A 254 16.91 15.17 7.60
CA THR A 254 16.67 13.83 7.07
C THR A 254 17.05 12.75 8.09
N GLY A 255 17.08 11.50 7.70
CA GLY A 255 17.30 10.34 8.56
C GLY A 255 16.09 9.42 8.52
N THR A 256 16.22 8.25 9.12
CA THR A 256 15.19 7.19 9.01
C THR A 256 13.81 7.65 9.51
N THR A 257 13.78 8.33 10.65
CA THR A 257 12.53 8.86 11.22
C THR A 257 11.90 9.92 10.32
N ALA A 258 12.70 10.90 9.87
CA ALA A 258 12.23 11.96 8.98
C ALA A 258 11.68 11.41 7.65
N VAL A 259 12.39 10.45 7.02
CA VAL A 259 11.95 9.79 5.79
C VAL A 259 10.65 8.99 6.02
N SER A 260 10.51 8.33 7.17
CA SER A 260 9.28 7.61 7.54
C SER A 260 8.09 8.56 7.69
N MET A 261 8.30 9.73 8.33
CA MET A 261 7.27 10.77 8.47
C MET A 261 6.86 11.31 7.11
N ASP A 262 7.82 11.69 6.26
CA ASP A 262 7.55 12.22 4.92
C ASP A 262 6.82 11.20 4.04
N PHE A 263 7.18 9.91 4.17
CA PHE A 263 6.49 8.83 3.48
C PHE A 263 5.04 8.69 3.96
N SER A 264 4.81 8.68 5.27
CA SER A 264 3.47 8.59 5.85
C SER A 264 2.61 9.77 5.42
N ASP A 265 3.14 10.97 5.49
CA ASP A 265 2.47 12.20 5.06
C ASP A 265 2.07 12.17 3.58
N ALA A 266 3.00 11.74 2.72
CA ALA A 266 2.73 11.58 1.31
C ALA A 266 1.62 10.55 1.05
N MET A 267 1.61 9.44 1.82
CA MET A 267 0.56 8.43 1.77
C MET A 267 -0.80 8.99 2.19
N TYR A 268 -0.89 9.63 3.35
CA TYR A 268 -2.15 10.20 3.84
C TYR A 268 -2.71 11.27 2.89
N LYS A 269 -1.85 12.11 2.32
CA LYS A 269 -2.25 13.13 1.34
C LYS A 269 -2.73 12.52 0.02
N SER A 270 -2.20 11.38 -0.40
CA SER A 270 -2.60 10.72 -1.65
C SER A 270 -3.86 9.85 -1.52
N LEU A 271 -4.18 9.34 -0.33
CA LEU A 271 -5.32 8.45 -0.09
C LEU A 271 -6.64 8.97 -0.68
N PRO A 272 -7.10 10.21 -0.40
CA PRO A 272 -8.38 10.68 -0.92
C PRO A 272 -8.43 10.75 -2.44
N TYR A 273 -7.30 11.06 -3.11
CA TYR A 273 -7.21 11.10 -4.56
C TYR A 273 -7.29 9.70 -5.16
N VAL A 274 -6.59 8.73 -4.58
CA VAL A 274 -6.62 7.33 -5.02
C VAL A 274 -8.01 6.75 -4.83
N PHE A 275 -8.61 6.91 -3.64
CA PHE A 275 -9.97 6.45 -3.37
C PHE A 275 -10.99 7.11 -4.29
N GLY A 276 -10.93 8.43 -4.45
CA GLY A 276 -11.82 9.16 -5.35
C GLY A 276 -11.71 8.68 -6.80
N PHE A 277 -10.49 8.46 -7.29
CA PHE A 277 -10.25 7.92 -8.62
C PHE A 277 -10.84 6.51 -8.80
N VAL A 278 -10.56 5.60 -7.86
CA VAL A 278 -11.04 4.20 -7.94
C VAL A 278 -12.56 4.15 -7.89
N LEU A 279 -13.19 4.92 -6.99
CA LEU A 279 -14.66 4.98 -6.88
C LEU A 279 -15.30 5.60 -8.12
N ALA A 280 -14.74 6.70 -8.64
CA ALA A 280 -15.22 7.32 -9.87
C ALA A 280 -15.10 6.37 -11.08
N LEU A 281 -13.96 5.68 -11.17
CA LEU A 281 -13.73 4.69 -12.22
C LEU A 281 -14.71 3.51 -12.13
N ALA A 282 -14.90 2.96 -10.92
CA ALA A 282 -15.85 1.88 -10.67
C ALA A 282 -17.27 2.33 -11.04
N PHE A 283 -17.66 3.55 -10.64
CA PHE A 283 -18.93 4.14 -11.02
C PHE A 283 -19.12 4.21 -12.54
N LEU A 284 -18.13 4.76 -13.24
CA LEU A 284 -18.17 4.92 -14.71
C LEU A 284 -18.24 3.56 -15.41
N LEU A 285 -17.43 2.58 -14.99
CA LEU A 285 -17.45 1.24 -15.57
C LEU A 285 -18.80 0.53 -15.37
N LEU A 286 -19.38 0.62 -14.17
CA LEU A 286 -20.70 0.06 -13.89
C LEU A 286 -21.78 0.81 -14.67
N LEU A 287 -21.69 2.13 -14.79
CA LEU A 287 -22.63 2.95 -15.58
C LEU A 287 -22.64 2.51 -17.06
N VAL A 288 -21.45 2.36 -17.66
CA VAL A 288 -21.33 1.91 -19.05
C VAL A 288 -21.83 0.47 -19.24
N MET A 289 -21.47 -0.41 -18.30
CA MET A 289 -21.80 -1.84 -18.37
C MET A 289 -23.31 -2.09 -18.21
N PHE A 290 -23.95 -1.43 -17.25
CA PHE A 290 -25.36 -1.65 -16.90
C PHE A 290 -26.31 -0.61 -17.53
N ARG A 291 -25.78 0.47 -18.09
CA ARG A 291 -26.57 1.60 -18.66
C ARG A 291 -27.63 2.11 -17.68
N SER A 292 -27.32 2.11 -16.39
CA SER A 292 -28.20 2.52 -15.31
C SER A 292 -27.41 3.24 -14.24
N ILE A 293 -27.84 4.39 -13.77
CA ILE A 293 -27.21 5.14 -12.68
C ILE A 293 -27.48 4.49 -11.32
N VAL A 294 -28.63 3.85 -11.18
CA VAL A 294 -29.06 3.25 -9.88
C VAL A 294 -28.14 2.10 -9.46
N ILE A 295 -27.69 1.28 -10.42
CA ILE A 295 -26.84 0.12 -10.12
C ILE A 295 -25.47 0.52 -9.57
N PRO A 296 -24.72 1.45 -10.21
CA PRO A 296 -23.45 1.94 -9.66
C PRO A 296 -23.60 2.56 -8.26
N VAL A 297 -24.61 3.43 -8.07
CA VAL A 297 -24.85 4.03 -6.76
C VAL A 297 -25.08 2.97 -5.69
N LYS A 298 -25.95 1.99 -5.97
CA LYS A 298 -26.24 0.89 -5.03
C LYS A 298 -25.04 -0.06 -4.80
N ALA A 299 -24.12 -0.15 -5.75
CA ALA A 299 -22.95 -1.03 -5.63
C ALA A 299 -21.80 -0.38 -4.85
N ILE A 300 -21.76 0.96 -4.81
CA ILE A 300 -20.72 1.74 -4.11
C ILE A 300 -21.14 2.07 -2.66
N LEU A 301 -22.43 2.23 -2.41
CA LEU A 301 -23.01 2.37 -1.07
C LEU A 301 -23.12 1.02 -0.34
#